data_3684ed97e7dcf5b0aaa22ca5bd8cfb28
#
_entry.id   3684ed97e7dcf5b0aaa22ca5bd8cfb28
#
_cell.length_a   1.000
_cell.length_b   1.000
_cell.length_c   1.000
_cell.angle_alpha   90.00
_cell.angle_beta   90.00
_cell.angle_gamma   90.00
#
_symmetry.space_group_name_H-M   'P 1'
#
loop_
_entity.id
_entity.type
_entity.pdbx_description
1 polymer ?
#
loop_
_entity_poly.entity_id
_entity_poly.type
_entity_poly.pdbx_seq_one_letter_code
_entity_poly.pdbx_strand_id
1 'polypeptide(L)'
;MVRGVRSSAPPARPDAAPVPPGERARSGWGRRIAVAATACVVTGLLLAAAGPRVLPYRVSYVRSGSMTPAVPVGALAVFRPARATDLGPGDVIAFAAPRGRTDVIAHRIVGTEGAGPQRAFVTRGDANPAPDAWRIPARGTGWRQVLVVPYLGYGLAALTRPMVRAGLLAAVAVLGATTFLVALWRPDRRAGPE
;
A
#
# COMPACT_ATOMS: atom_id res chain seq x y z
N MET A 1 87.90 -10.16 33.75
CA MET A 1 86.93 -9.27 34.37
C MET A 1 85.84 -9.02 33.33
N VAL A 2 84.82 -9.82 33.26
CA VAL A 2 83.78 -9.78 32.23
C VAL A 2 82.46 -9.35 32.90
N ARG A 3 81.97 -8.14 32.60
CA ARG A 3 80.72 -7.60 33.09
C ARG A 3 79.51 -8.24 32.36
N GLY A 4 78.68 -8.95 33.09
CA GLY A 4 77.41 -9.48 32.57
C GLY A 4 76.45 -8.37 32.26
N VAL A 5 75.99 -8.34 31.00
CA VAL A 5 74.86 -7.48 30.55
C VAL A 5 73.58 -8.14 30.99
N ARG A 6 72.85 -7.51 31.92
CA ARG A 6 71.46 -7.90 32.27
C ARG A 6 70.54 -7.45 31.15
N SER A 7 69.96 -8.40 30.44
CA SER A 7 68.88 -8.20 29.52
C SER A 7 67.59 -7.92 30.36
N SER A 8 67.08 -6.69 30.31
CA SER A 8 65.81 -6.33 30.87
C SER A 8 64.73 -6.65 29.83
N ALA A 9 63.87 -7.63 30.15
CA ALA A 9 62.67 -7.89 29.35
C ALA A 9 61.72 -6.68 29.37
N PRO A 10 61.05 -6.34 28.23
CA PRO A 10 60.10 -5.25 28.19
C PRO A 10 58.85 -5.59 29.06
N PRO A 11 58.19 -4.57 29.66
CA PRO A 11 57.00 -4.82 30.49
C PRO A 11 55.86 -5.40 29.66
N ALA A 12 55.22 -6.44 30.19
CA ALA A 12 54.03 -7.05 29.61
C ALA A 12 52.95 -6.00 29.37
N ARG A 13 52.42 -5.94 28.15
CA ARG A 13 51.26 -5.11 27.84
C ARG A 13 50.05 -5.56 28.66
N PRO A 14 49.29 -4.66 29.31
CA PRO A 14 48.08 -5.05 29.99
C PRO A 14 47.11 -5.66 28.98
N ASP A 15 46.68 -6.90 29.29
CA ASP A 15 45.71 -7.64 28.50
C ASP A 15 44.47 -6.77 28.35
N ALA A 16 44.15 -6.42 27.09
CA ALA A 16 42.95 -5.73 26.79
C ALA A 16 41.73 -6.62 27.19
N ALA A 17 40.90 -6.14 28.10
CA ALA A 17 39.74 -6.87 28.57
C ALA A 17 38.88 -7.33 27.37
N PRO A 18 38.41 -8.58 27.39
CA PRO A 18 37.60 -9.11 26.29
C PRO A 18 36.29 -8.32 26.21
N VAL A 19 36.06 -7.73 25.02
CA VAL A 19 34.82 -6.98 24.72
C VAL A 19 33.65 -7.97 24.76
N PRO A 20 32.62 -7.72 25.59
CA PRO A 20 31.51 -8.64 25.78
C PRO A 20 30.79 -8.93 24.45
N PRO A 21 30.46 -10.22 24.15
CA PRO A 21 29.92 -10.65 22.85
C PRO A 21 28.55 -10.03 22.49
N GLY A 22 27.86 -9.42 23.43
CA GLY A 22 26.52 -8.85 23.26
C GLY A 22 26.46 -7.53 22.45
N GLU A 23 27.54 -6.72 22.43
CA GLU A 23 27.53 -5.43 21.71
C GLU A 23 27.69 -5.58 20.19
N ARG A 24 28.37 -6.61 19.72
CA ARG A 24 28.59 -6.86 18.29
C ARG A 24 27.34 -7.37 17.57
N ALA A 25 26.48 -8.12 18.23
CA ALA A 25 25.25 -8.67 17.68
C ALA A 25 24.17 -7.60 17.51
N ARG A 26 24.05 -6.64 18.42
CA ARG A 26 23.04 -5.56 18.39
C ARG A 26 23.22 -4.60 17.21
N SER A 27 24.45 -4.33 16.80
CA SER A 27 24.76 -3.38 15.71
C SER A 27 24.36 -3.91 14.32
N GLY A 28 24.39 -5.22 14.08
CA GLY A 28 24.03 -5.83 12.80
C GLY A 28 22.50 -5.93 12.58
N TRP A 29 21.76 -6.16 13.67
CA TRP A 29 20.31 -6.36 13.58
C TRP A 29 19.53 -5.09 13.28
N GLY A 30 19.90 -3.97 13.89
CA GLY A 30 19.29 -2.66 13.59
C GLY A 30 19.38 -2.29 12.09
N ARG A 31 20.55 -2.56 11.46
CA ARG A 31 20.74 -2.33 10.01
C ARG A 31 19.85 -3.26 9.17
N ARG A 32 19.77 -4.54 9.51
CA ARG A 32 18.92 -5.50 8.79
C ARG A 32 17.45 -5.10 8.87
N ILE A 33 16.99 -4.67 10.04
CA ILE A 33 15.62 -4.18 10.23
C ILE A 33 15.39 -2.91 9.40
N ALA A 34 16.31 -1.94 9.43
CA ALA A 34 16.17 -0.71 8.65
C ALA A 34 16.13 -0.97 7.14
N VAL A 35 17.01 -1.83 6.64
CA VAL A 35 17.02 -2.22 5.21
C VAL A 35 15.73 -2.96 4.85
N ALA A 36 15.29 -3.91 5.68
CA ALA A 36 14.03 -4.63 5.45
C ALA A 36 12.81 -3.70 5.47
N ALA A 37 12.75 -2.77 6.42
CA ALA A 37 11.68 -1.78 6.50
C ALA A 37 11.65 -0.87 5.25
N THR A 38 12.83 -0.37 4.82
CA THR A 38 12.93 0.45 3.61
C THR A 38 12.51 -0.35 2.37
N ALA A 39 12.96 -1.59 2.23
CA ALA A 39 12.58 -2.47 1.12
C ALA A 39 11.06 -2.73 1.13
N CYS A 40 10.45 -3.01 2.28
CA CYS A 40 9.00 -3.18 2.41
C CYS A 40 8.23 -1.92 1.99
N VAL A 41 8.67 -0.74 2.43
CA VAL A 41 8.04 0.54 2.06
C VAL A 41 8.17 0.80 0.55
N VAL A 42 9.35 0.64 -0.02
CA VAL A 42 9.57 0.83 -1.46
C VAL A 42 8.74 -0.17 -2.28
N THR A 43 8.76 -1.45 -1.91
CA THR A 43 7.96 -2.48 -2.58
C THR A 43 6.47 -2.17 -2.47
N GLY A 44 5.98 -1.78 -1.30
CA GLY A 44 4.59 -1.37 -1.10
C GLY A 44 4.18 -0.19 -1.97
N LEU A 45 5.04 0.84 -2.08
CA LEU A 45 4.81 2.00 -2.95
C LEU A 45 4.80 1.61 -4.44
N LEU A 46 5.72 0.73 -4.86
CA LEU A 46 5.75 0.23 -6.25
C LEU A 46 4.51 -0.58 -6.58
N LEU A 47 4.07 -1.48 -5.68
CA LEU A 47 2.85 -2.25 -5.85
C LEU A 47 1.60 -1.35 -5.87
N ALA A 48 1.55 -0.33 -5.02
CA ALA A 48 0.46 0.64 -5.03
C ALA A 48 0.41 1.48 -6.32
N ALA A 49 1.57 1.81 -6.88
CA ALA A 49 1.67 2.58 -8.11
C ALA A 49 1.40 1.73 -9.37
N ALA A 50 1.88 0.50 -9.42
CA ALA A 50 1.78 -0.40 -10.57
C ALA A 50 0.50 -1.25 -10.55
N GLY A 51 0.04 -1.65 -9.36
CA GLY A 51 -1.09 -2.56 -9.18
C GLY A 51 -2.34 -2.20 -9.97
N PRO A 52 -2.84 -0.95 -9.93
CA PRO A 52 -4.02 -0.54 -10.70
C PRO A 52 -3.84 -0.59 -12.22
N ARG A 53 -2.61 -0.64 -12.72
CA ARG A 53 -2.28 -0.68 -14.16
C ARG A 53 -2.15 -2.10 -14.69
N VAL A 54 -1.79 -3.05 -13.83
CA VAL A 54 -1.50 -4.44 -14.21
C VAL A 54 -2.69 -5.35 -13.93
N LEU A 55 -3.45 -5.06 -12.88
CA LEU A 55 -4.60 -5.88 -12.49
C LEU A 55 -5.89 -5.33 -13.11
N PRO A 56 -6.79 -6.20 -13.58
CA PRO A 56 -8.06 -5.80 -14.16
C PRO A 56 -9.07 -5.39 -13.08
N TYR A 57 -8.62 -4.66 -12.07
CA TYR A 57 -9.46 -4.18 -10.96
C TYR A 57 -9.52 -2.66 -10.96
N ARG A 58 -10.67 -2.13 -10.60
CA ARG A 58 -10.83 -0.71 -10.24
C ARG A 58 -11.04 -0.57 -8.76
N VAL A 59 -10.35 0.39 -8.18
CA VAL A 59 -10.43 0.69 -6.76
C VAL A 59 -10.98 2.10 -6.61
N SER A 60 -12.01 2.26 -5.77
CA SER A 60 -12.62 3.56 -5.49
C SER A 60 -12.85 3.72 -4.01
N TYR A 61 -12.68 4.92 -3.48
CA TYR A 61 -13.12 5.23 -2.13
C TYR A 61 -14.54 5.80 -2.14
N VAL A 62 -15.32 5.40 -1.14
CA VAL A 62 -16.74 5.70 -1.04
C VAL A 62 -16.92 7.06 -0.37
N ARG A 63 -17.56 8.00 -1.07
CA ARG A 63 -17.78 9.38 -0.61
C ARG A 63 -19.19 9.67 -0.13
N SER A 64 -20.16 8.84 -0.52
CA SER A 64 -21.56 9.05 -0.20
C SER A 64 -22.17 7.86 0.55
N GLY A 65 -23.24 8.11 1.30
CA GLY A 65 -23.92 7.09 2.10
C GLY A 65 -25.01 6.32 1.35
N SER A 66 -25.17 6.48 0.02
CA SER A 66 -26.26 5.84 -0.73
C SER A 66 -26.26 4.31 -0.67
N MET A 67 -25.13 3.70 -0.33
CA MET A 67 -24.98 2.24 -0.20
C MET A 67 -24.84 1.77 1.25
N THR A 68 -25.11 2.62 2.22
CA THR A 68 -25.10 2.25 3.65
C THR A 68 -26.28 1.33 3.96
N PRO A 69 -26.14 0.32 4.84
CA PRO A 69 -24.93 -0.04 5.60
C PRO A 69 -23.93 -0.93 4.86
N ALA A 70 -24.31 -1.53 3.73
CA ALA A 70 -23.47 -2.53 3.03
C ALA A 70 -22.12 -1.97 2.58
N VAL A 71 -22.08 -0.69 2.18
CA VAL A 71 -20.85 0.00 1.78
C VAL A 71 -20.79 1.34 2.53
N PRO A 72 -20.11 1.40 3.69
CA PRO A 72 -20.07 2.62 4.49
C PRO A 72 -19.22 3.71 3.84
N VAL A 73 -19.52 4.97 4.17
CA VAL A 73 -18.68 6.12 3.78
C VAL A 73 -17.25 5.92 4.29
N GLY A 74 -16.27 6.27 3.48
CA GLY A 74 -14.86 6.06 3.81
C GLY A 74 -14.34 4.65 3.56
N ALA A 75 -15.18 3.73 3.06
CA ALA A 75 -14.74 2.42 2.62
C ALA A 75 -13.93 2.48 1.31
N LEU A 76 -13.09 1.49 1.11
CA LEU A 76 -12.48 1.17 -0.17
C LEU A 76 -13.32 0.09 -0.85
N ALA A 77 -13.84 0.37 -2.03
CA ALA A 77 -14.57 -0.58 -2.86
C ALA A 77 -13.71 -1.04 -4.03
N VAL A 78 -13.64 -2.35 -4.24
CA VAL A 78 -12.89 -2.98 -5.33
C VAL A 78 -13.88 -3.58 -6.33
N PHE A 79 -13.69 -3.27 -7.60
CA PHE A 79 -14.53 -3.71 -8.71
C PHE A 79 -13.69 -4.52 -9.69
N ARG A 80 -14.29 -5.56 -10.27
CA ARG A 80 -13.72 -6.31 -11.40
C ARG A 80 -14.61 -6.16 -12.63
N PRO A 81 -14.05 -6.30 -13.84
CA PRO A 81 -14.88 -6.36 -15.04
C PRO A 81 -15.79 -7.62 -15.00
N ALA A 82 -17.01 -7.46 -15.43
CA ALA A 82 -17.98 -8.55 -15.57
C ALA A 82 -18.83 -8.30 -16.82
N ARG A 83 -19.14 -9.37 -17.56
CA ARG A 83 -20.05 -9.27 -18.70
C ARG A 83 -21.45 -8.92 -18.20
N ALA A 84 -22.18 -8.11 -18.98
CA ALA A 84 -23.56 -7.76 -18.61
C ALA A 84 -24.49 -9.00 -18.50
N THR A 85 -24.15 -10.09 -19.19
CA THR A 85 -24.86 -11.39 -19.09
C THR A 85 -24.69 -12.06 -17.73
N ASP A 86 -23.57 -11.77 -17.05
CA ASP A 86 -23.18 -12.38 -15.76
C ASP A 86 -23.62 -11.52 -14.56
N LEU A 87 -24.31 -10.41 -14.86
CA LEU A 87 -24.83 -9.47 -13.86
C LEU A 87 -26.34 -9.63 -13.70
N GLY A 88 -26.77 -9.55 -12.45
CA GLY A 88 -28.19 -9.68 -12.10
C GLY A 88 -28.57 -9.01 -10.78
N PRO A 89 -29.85 -9.13 -10.39
CA PRO A 89 -30.34 -8.61 -9.11
C PRO A 89 -29.47 -9.11 -7.94
N GLY A 90 -29.11 -8.17 -7.05
CA GLY A 90 -28.19 -8.41 -5.93
C GLY A 90 -26.76 -7.93 -6.19
N ASP A 91 -26.27 -7.91 -7.44
CA ASP A 91 -24.95 -7.40 -7.76
C ASP A 91 -24.87 -5.88 -7.56
N VAL A 92 -23.75 -5.40 -7.01
CA VAL A 92 -23.43 -3.97 -6.97
C VAL A 92 -22.53 -3.65 -8.15
N ILE A 93 -22.95 -2.69 -8.96
CA ILE A 93 -22.22 -2.28 -10.17
C ILE A 93 -21.80 -0.83 -10.11
N ALA A 94 -20.61 -0.55 -10.65
CA ALA A 94 -20.14 0.82 -10.84
C ALA A 94 -20.36 1.25 -12.30
N PHE A 95 -20.95 2.42 -12.49
CA PHE A 95 -21.25 3.00 -13.79
C PHE A 95 -21.06 4.52 -13.79
N ALA A 96 -20.87 5.10 -14.96
CA ALA A 96 -20.80 6.55 -15.10
C ALA A 96 -22.18 7.15 -14.82
N ALA A 97 -22.22 8.22 -14.04
CA ALA A 97 -23.45 8.93 -13.76
C ALA A 97 -24.09 9.46 -15.06
N PRO A 98 -25.39 9.25 -15.30
CA PRO A 98 -26.07 9.81 -16.45
C PRO A 98 -26.05 11.34 -16.46
N ARG A 99 -26.38 11.94 -17.60
CA ARG A 99 -26.54 13.39 -17.77
C ARG A 99 -25.27 14.24 -17.60
N GLY A 100 -24.13 13.76 -18.16
CA GLY A 100 -22.91 14.57 -18.26
C GLY A 100 -22.14 14.77 -16.96
N ARG A 101 -22.51 14.08 -15.88
CA ARG A 101 -21.72 14.05 -14.65
C ARG A 101 -20.51 13.13 -14.85
N THR A 102 -19.36 13.56 -14.39
CA THR A 102 -18.11 12.78 -14.45
C THR A 102 -17.96 11.77 -13.30
N ASP A 103 -18.92 11.77 -12.37
CA ASP A 103 -18.88 10.90 -11.20
C ASP A 103 -19.17 9.44 -11.57
N VAL A 104 -18.50 8.52 -10.88
CA VAL A 104 -18.82 7.09 -10.90
C VAL A 104 -19.76 6.81 -9.73
N ILE A 105 -20.90 6.21 -10.05
CA ILE A 105 -21.92 5.77 -9.07
C ILE A 105 -21.79 4.26 -8.92
N ALA A 106 -21.91 3.77 -7.68
CA ALA A 106 -22.00 2.35 -7.38
C ALA A 106 -23.33 2.08 -6.70
N HIS A 107 -24.25 1.36 -7.36
CA HIS A 107 -25.56 0.99 -6.84
C HIS A 107 -25.85 -0.49 -7.09
N ARG A 108 -26.81 -1.02 -6.35
CA ARG A 108 -27.26 -2.43 -6.47
C ARG A 108 -28.27 -2.58 -7.59
N ILE A 109 -28.11 -3.63 -8.39
CA ILE A 109 -29.14 -4.06 -9.34
C ILE A 109 -30.31 -4.63 -8.53
N VAL A 110 -31.47 -4.03 -8.65
CA VAL A 110 -32.71 -4.47 -7.98
C VAL A 110 -33.67 -5.13 -8.96
N GLY A 111 -33.44 -5.02 -10.26
CA GLY A 111 -34.24 -5.65 -11.29
C GLY A 111 -33.66 -5.45 -12.68
N THR A 112 -34.35 -6.03 -13.67
CA THR A 112 -34.04 -5.86 -15.09
C THR A 112 -35.33 -5.56 -15.83
N GLU A 113 -35.27 -4.68 -16.83
CA GLU A 113 -36.36 -4.33 -17.73
C GLU A 113 -35.95 -4.61 -19.17
N GLY A 114 -36.95 -4.89 -20.02
CA GLY A 114 -36.73 -5.21 -21.45
C GLY A 114 -36.11 -6.60 -21.66
N ALA A 115 -35.90 -6.93 -22.93
CA ALA A 115 -35.31 -8.20 -23.34
C ALA A 115 -34.30 -8.00 -24.49
N GLY A 116 -33.41 -8.96 -24.69
CA GLY A 116 -32.41 -8.93 -25.77
C GLY A 116 -31.56 -7.64 -25.74
N PRO A 117 -31.43 -6.96 -26.90
CA PRO A 117 -30.64 -5.73 -27.01
C PRO A 117 -31.17 -4.54 -26.21
N GLN A 118 -32.43 -4.57 -25.82
CA GLN A 118 -33.09 -3.51 -25.01
C GLN A 118 -33.07 -3.78 -23.53
N ARG A 119 -32.50 -4.91 -23.09
CA ARG A 119 -32.35 -5.24 -21.67
C ARG A 119 -31.57 -4.15 -20.94
N ALA A 120 -32.11 -3.70 -19.81
CA ALA A 120 -31.47 -2.70 -18.94
C ALA A 120 -31.60 -3.10 -17.47
N PHE A 121 -30.61 -2.70 -16.69
CA PHE A 121 -30.64 -2.86 -15.23
C PHE A 121 -31.36 -1.71 -14.57
N VAL A 122 -32.22 -2.03 -13.62
CA VAL A 122 -32.79 -1.10 -12.65
C VAL A 122 -31.90 -1.12 -11.41
N THR A 123 -31.32 0.02 -11.06
CA THR A 123 -30.41 0.14 -9.93
C THR A 123 -31.03 0.94 -8.80
N ARG A 124 -30.54 0.70 -7.56
CA ARG A 124 -30.89 1.47 -6.37
C ARG A 124 -29.74 1.48 -5.39
N GLY A 125 -29.50 2.62 -4.74
CA GLY A 125 -28.65 2.69 -3.57
C GLY A 125 -29.33 1.99 -2.37
N ASP A 126 -28.59 1.23 -1.59
CA ASP A 126 -29.16 0.45 -0.47
C ASP A 126 -29.87 1.33 0.57
N ALA A 127 -29.41 2.57 0.76
CA ALA A 127 -30.03 3.56 1.63
C ALA A 127 -31.12 4.42 0.93
N ASN A 128 -31.34 4.25 -0.37
CA ASN A 128 -32.30 5.07 -1.11
C ASN A 128 -33.72 4.49 -1.01
N PRO A 129 -34.76 5.33 -0.83
CA PRO A 129 -36.12 4.87 -0.71
C PRO A 129 -36.72 4.32 -2.02
N ALA A 130 -36.20 4.76 -3.18
CA ALA A 130 -36.72 4.40 -4.49
C ALA A 130 -35.59 3.99 -5.44
N PRO A 131 -35.89 3.20 -6.50
CA PRO A 131 -35.00 2.93 -7.59
C PRO A 131 -34.54 4.22 -8.30
N ASP A 132 -33.36 4.14 -8.92
CA ASP A 132 -32.81 5.24 -9.71
C ASP A 132 -33.73 5.57 -10.90
N ALA A 133 -33.84 6.86 -11.23
CA ALA A 133 -34.67 7.34 -12.34
C ALA A 133 -34.16 6.97 -13.73
N TRP A 134 -32.93 6.45 -13.81
CA TRP A 134 -32.30 6.03 -15.06
C TRP A 134 -32.27 4.51 -15.20
N ARG A 135 -31.95 4.06 -16.41
CA ARG A 135 -31.74 2.63 -16.71
C ARG A 135 -30.33 2.46 -17.27
N ILE A 136 -29.64 1.42 -16.79
CA ILE A 136 -28.28 1.10 -17.25
C ILE A 136 -28.37 0.01 -18.30
N PRO A 137 -27.97 0.25 -19.57
CA PRO A 137 -28.02 -0.78 -20.61
C PRO A 137 -27.26 -2.02 -20.21
N ALA A 138 -27.90 -3.19 -20.26
CA ALA A 138 -27.30 -4.48 -19.89
C ALA A 138 -26.54 -5.06 -21.08
N ARG A 139 -25.48 -4.38 -21.56
CA ARG A 139 -24.66 -4.78 -22.69
C ARG A 139 -23.17 -4.51 -22.44
N GLY A 140 -22.31 -5.27 -23.14
CA GLY A 140 -20.87 -5.14 -23.01
C GLY A 140 -20.34 -5.61 -21.65
N THR A 141 -19.34 -4.91 -21.13
CA THR A 141 -18.67 -5.19 -19.87
C THR A 141 -18.93 -4.05 -18.88
N GLY A 142 -19.41 -4.41 -17.70
CA GLY A 142 -19.56 -3.50 -16.55
C GLY A 142 -18.52 -3.77 -15.47
N TRP A 143 -18.65 -3.08 -14.34
CA TRP A 143 -17.78 -3.22 -13.18
C TRP A 143 -18.59 -3.73 -11.99
N ARG A 144 -18.36 -4.99 -11.57
CA ARG A 144 -19.00 -5.63 -10.41
C ARG A 144 -18.14 -5.46 -9.18
N GLN A 145 -18.73 -5.01 -8.08
CA GLN A 145 -18.09 -4.97 -6.78
C GLN A 145 -17.78 -6.38 -6.28
N VAL A 146 -16.56 -6.59 -5.80
CA VAL A 146 -16.10 -7.88 -5.28
C VAL A 146 -15.60 -7.81 -3.85
N LEU A 147 -15.18 -6.62 -3.40
CA LEU A 147 -14.66 -6.44 -2.04
C LEU A 147 -14.98 -5.04 -1.55
N VAL A 148 -15.27 -4.94 -0.26
CA VAL A 148 -15.40 -3.68 0.48
C VAL A 148 -14.52 -3.78 1.71
N VAL A 149 -13.63 -2.80 1.91
CA VAL A 149 -12.82 -2.69 3.12
C VAL A 149 -13.21 -1.39 3.82
N PRO A 150 -13.91 -1.47 4.96
CA PRO A 150 -14.33 -0.29 5.70
C PRO A 150 -13.14 0.59 6.10
N TYR A 151 -13.33 1.91 6.10
CA TYR A 151 -12.38 2.94 6.54
C TYR A 151 -11.06 3.04 5.74
N LEU A 152 -10.66 2.03 4.98
CA LEU A 152 -9.40 2.04 4.22
C LEU A 152 -9.39 3.11 3.11
N GLY A 153 -10.55 3.51 2.62
CA GLY A 153 -10.72 4.58 1.65
C GLY A 153 -10.20 5.94 2.14
N TYR A 154 -10.28 6.24 3.44
CA TYR A 154 -9.72 7.46 4.01
C TYR A 154 -8.19 7.51 3.86
N GLY A 155 -7.52 6.36 4.08
CA GLY A 155 -6.08 6.25 3.87
C GLY A 155 -5.71 6.49 2.40
N LEU A 156 -6.43 5.86 1.47
CA LEU A 156 -6.22 6.07 0.04
C LEU A 156 -6.46 7.53 -0.36
N ALA A 157 -7.54 8.15 0.13
CA ALA A 157 -7.85 9.55 -0.13
C ALA A 157 -6.75 10.49 0.44
N ALA A 158 -6.18 10.17 1.59
CA ALA A 158 -5.05 10.92 2.14
C ALA A 158 -3.81 10.81 1.24
N LEU A 159 -3.51 9.61 0.75
CA LEU A 159 -2.38 9.36 -0.16
C LEU A 159 -2.51 10.06 -1.53
N THR A 160 -3.72 10.44 -1.94
CA THR A 160 -3.91 11.21 -3.19
C THR A 160 -3.59 12.71 -3.01
N ARG A 161 -3.48 13.19 -1.78
CA ARG A 161 -3.14 14.60 -1.50
C ARG A 161 -1.67 14.87 -1.82
N PRO A 162 -1.34 15.90 -2.62
CA PRO A 162 0.04 16.16 -3.05
C PRO A 162 1.00 16.39 -1.88
N MET A 163 0.57 17.07 -0.83
CA MET A 163 1.38 17.30 0.36
C MET A 163 1.73 16.01 1.11
N VAL A 164 0.79 15.08 1.24
CA VAL A 164 1.03 13.78 1.87
C VAL A 164 2.01 12.95 1.05
N ARG A 165 1.85 12.95 -0.28
CA ARG A 165 2.79 12.27 -1.20
C ARG A 165 4.19 12.86 -1.10
N ALA A 166 4.32 14.19 -1.13
CA ALA A 166 5.61 14.87 -0.99
C ALA A 166 6.27 14.55 0.36
N GLY A 167 5.50 14.58 1.46
CA GLY A 167 5.99 14.23 2.78
C GLY A 167 6.48 12.78 2.88
N LEU A 168 5.74 11.83 2.31
CA LEU A 168 6.17 10.42 2.26
C LEU A 168 7.44 10.22 1.43
N LEU A 169 7.53 10.86 0.26
CA LEU A 169 8.74 10.80 -0.58
C LEU A 169 9.95 11.41 0.13
N ALA A 170 9.77 12.55 0.80
CA ALA A 170 10.83 13.16 1.59
C ALA A 170 11.26 12.26 2.75
N ALA A 171 10.32 11.65 3.47
CA ALA A 171 10.64 10.73 4.57
C ALA A 171 11.42 9.50 4.07
N VAL A 172 11.05 8.92 2.93
CA VAL A 172 11.77 7.81 2.30
C VAL A 172 13.17 8.25 1.86
N ALA A 173 13.30 9.44 1.28
CA ALA A 173 14.60 9.98 0.86
C ALA A 173 15.52 10.23 2.06
N VAL A 174 15.02 10.82 3.14
CA VAL A 174 15.77 11.04 4.39
C VAL A 174 16.20 9.72 5.01
N LEU A 175 15.30 8.73 5.09
CA LEU A 175 15.62 7.40 5.62
C LEU A 175 16.68 6.69 4.76
N GLY A 176 16.57 6.79 3.44
CA GLY A 176 17.56 6.25 2.50
C GLY A 176 18.92 6.93 2.64
N ALA A 177 18.96 8.26 2.68
CA ALA A 177 20.18 9.02 2.88
C ALA A 177 20.84 8.71 4.23
N THR A 178 20.07 8.62 5.31
CA THR A 178 20.58 8.30 6.65
C THR A 178 21.18 6.90 6.69
N THR A 179 20.49 5.91 6.10
CA THR A 179 20.99 4.53 6.04
C THR A 179 22.27 4.42 5.18
N PHE A 180 22.34 5.16 4.08
CA PHE A 180 23.50 5.24 3.21
C PHE A 180 24.69 5.90 3.91
N LEU A 181 24.50 7.05 4.55
CA LEU A 181 25.54 7.75 5.31
C LEU A 181 26.09 6.89 6.45
N VAL A 182 25.22 6.25 7.24
CA VAL A 182 25.65 5.33 8.29
C VAL A 182 26.41 4.14 7.74
N ALA A 183 26.10 3.66 6.53
CA ALA A 183 26.85 2.60 5.88
C ALA A 183 28.24 3.08 5.42
N LEU A 184 28.34 4.31 4.92
CA LEU A 184 29.58 4.90 4.41
C LEU A 184 30.57 5.27 5.52
N TRP A 185 30.07 5.75 6.66
CA TRP A 185 30.89 6.26 7.78
C TRP A 185 31.32 5.17 8.78
N ARG A 186 31.04 3.90 8.53
CA ARG A 186 31.54 2.81 9.35
C ARG A 186 32.97 2.45 8.93
N PRO A 187 33.99 2.74 9.76
CA PRO A 187 35.35 2.32 9.47
C PRO A 187 35.42 0.79 9.38
N ASP A 188 36.01 0.29 8.31
CA ASP A 188 36.34 -1.13 8.15
C ASP A 188 37.28 -1.55 9.28
N ARG A 189 36.74 -2.19 10.31
CA ARG A 189 37.54 -2.80 11.40
C ARG A 189 38.22 -4.12 10.96
N ARG A 190 38.57 -4.23 9.70
CA ARG A 190 39.26 -5.42 9.15
C ARG A 190 40.76 -5.20 8.93
N ALA A 191 41.41 -4.34 9.67
CA ALA A 191 42.85 -4.30 9.74
C ALA A 191 43.28 -4.71 11.16
N GLY A 192 43.23 -6.00 11.44
CA GLY A 192 44.05 -6.58 12.49
C GLY A 192 45.47 -6.68 11.90
N PRO A 193 46.55 -6.28 12.61
CA PRO A 193 47.90 -6.52 12.15
C PRO A 193 48.21 -8.02 12.15
N GLU A 194 48.79 -8.50 11.04
CA GLU A 194 49.50 -9.78 10.97
C GLU A 194 50.66 -9.81 11.98
#